data_729945ecb7527132cb1d936f994f19f7
#
_entry.id   729945ecb7527132cb1d936f994f19f7
#
_cell.length_a   1.000
_cell.length_b   1.000
_cell.length_c   1.000
_cell.angle_alpha   90.00
_cell.angle_beta   90.00
_cell.angle_gamma   90.00
#
_symmetry.space_group_name_H-M   'P 1'
#
loop_
_entity.id
_entity.type
_entity.pdbx_description
1 polymer ?
#
loop_
_entity_poly.entity_id
_entity_poly.type
_entity_poly.pdbx_seq_one_letter_code
_entity_poly.pdbx_strand_id
1 'polypeptide(L)'
;MSTDWSGDLTTVIPPDHPLRGRVVPPGSKSITNRALLVAALAKGTSRLTGALKSDDTRYMAVALQAMGVTVEEPDATSFTVNSSGRLMKPAAPLFLGNAGTATRFLAAAAALVDGNVVVDGDAHMRKRPIAPLVAALGALGIAAEAPTGCPPVTVHGKGSFGAGRVEIDAGLSSQYVSALLMASACGTEPVDIVLAGGKEGEEIGARGYIDLTLATMRAFGAEIERPDARTWRVAPTGYRATDYLIEPDASAATYLWAAEVLTGGAIDLGVPAEAFTQPDAKAHALIAAFPHLPPVIDGSQMQDAVPTLAVLAAFNQTPVRFTGIANLRVKECDRVSALADGLTRIRPDLAREEGDDLIVASDPGLAGQTLPASIDSYADHRIAMSFALAGLKIHGISIQDPSCVAKTYPGYWQALASLGVQLEESRA
;
A
#
# COMPACT_ATOMS: atom_id res chain seq x y z
N MET A 1 -10.14 -18.87 -18.12
CA MET A 1 -8.73 -18.67 -18.48
C MET A 1 -7.96 -18.65 -17.18
N SER A 2 -6.86 -19.40 -17.09
CA SER A 2 -6.02 -19.45 -15.87
C SER A 2 -5.59 -18.03 -15.50
N THR A 3 -5.78 -17.66 -14.25
CA THR A 3 -5.37 -16.36 -13.70
C THR A 3 -3.90 -16.35 -13.30
N ASP A 4 -3.21 -17.46 -13.45
CA ASP A 4 -1.82 -17.62 -13.03
C ASP A 4 -0.88 -17.22 -14.18
N TRP A 5 -0.27 -16.07 -13.99
CA TRP A 5 0.82 -15.60 -14.81
C TRP A 5 2.08 -16.38 -14.40
N SER A 6 2.48 -17.38 -15.21
CA SER A 6 3.49 -18.40 -14.83
C SER A 6 4.86 -18.22 -15.49
N GLY A 7 5.02 -17.20 -16.32
CA GLY A 7 6.29 -16.85 -16.93
C GLY A 7 7.23 -16.13 -15.94
N ASP A 8 8.53 -16.33 -16.11
CA ASP A 8 9.54 -15.61 -15.33
C ASP A 8 9.73 -14.16 -15.83
N LEU A 9 9.28 -13.90 -17.07
CA LEU A 9 9.43 -12.63 -17.76
C LEU A 9 8.17 -12.31 -18.56
N THR A 10 7.71 -11.06 -18.51
CA THR A 10 6.62 -10.55 -19.35
C THR A 10 7.12 -9.38 -20.19
N THR A 11 7.06 -9.49 -21.51
CA THR A 11 7.35 -8.41 -22.44
C THR A 11 6.07 -7.69 -22.82
N VAL A 12 6.06 -6.36 -22.69
CA VAL A 12 4.94 -5.51 -23.08
C VAL A 12 5.18 -5.01 -24.52
N ILE A 13 4.22 -5.23 -25.39
CA ILE A 13 4.30 -4.76 -26.77
C ILE A 13 3.52 -3.45 -26.89
N PRO A 14 4.16 -2.35 -27.36
CA PRO A 14 3.48 -1.09 -27.57
C PRO A 14 2.24 -1.25 -28.46
N PRO A 15 1.07 -0.74 -28.03
CA PRO A 15 -0.15 -0.84 -28.85
C PRO A 15 -0.08 0.09 -30.06
N ASP A 16 -0.61 -0.36 -31.20
CA ASP A 16 -0.69 0.42 -32.46
C ASP A 16 -1.79 1.51 -32.41
N HIS A 17 -2.63 1.48 -31.39
CA HIS A 17 -3.79 2.38 -31.25
C HIS A 17 -3.96 2.84 -29.79
N PRO A 18 -4.63 3.98 -29.56
CA PRO A 18 -4.97 4.43 -28.22
C PRO A 18 -5.79 3.39 -27.44
N LEU A 19 -5.43 3.16 -26.18
CA LEU A 19 -6.14 2.21 -25.34
C LEU A 19 -7.53 2.73 -25.00
N ARG A 20 -8.55 1.91 -25.22
CA ARG A 20 -9.95 2.26 -24.96
C ARG A 20 -10.68 1.08 -24.34
N GLY A 21 -11.51 1.37 -23.35
CA GLY A 21 -12.31 0.32 -22.72
C GLY A 21 -12.66 0.67 -21.28
N ARG A 22 -13.23 -0.32 -20.60
CA ARG A 22 -13.59 -0.19 -19.18
C ARG A 22 -12.80 -1.20 -18.37
N VAL A 23 -12.07 -0.72 -17.39
CA VAL A 23 -11.34 -1.53 -16.40
C VAL A 23 -11.55 -0.92 -15.03
N VAL A 24 -12.28 -1.60 -14.18
CA VAL A 24 -12.45 -1.17 -12.78
C VAL A 24 -11.25 -1.65 -11.97
N PRO A 25 -10.52 -0.74 -11.29
CA PRO A 25 -9.43 -1.14 -10.41
C PRO A 25 -9.94 -2.08 -9.31
N PRO A 26 -9.10 -2.97 -8.77
CA PRO A 26 -9.48 -3.79 -7.62
C PRO A 26 -9.78 -2.92 -6.41
N GLY A 27 -10.42 -3.48 -5.40
CA GLY A 27 -10.67 -2.77 -4.15
C GLY A 27 -9.38 -2.31 -3.46
N SER A 28 -9.47 -1.24 -2.69
CA SER A 28 -8.30 -0.68 -2.00
C SER A 28 -7.69 -1.67 -1.01
N LYS A 29 -6.41 -2.01 -1.22
CA LYS A 29 -5.64 -2.82 -0.25
C LYS A 29 -5.60 -2.17 1.13
N SER A 30 -5.34 -0.88 1.15
CA SER A 30 -5.18 -0.12 2.39
C SER A 30 -6.46 -0.07 3.21
N ILE A 31 -7.61 0.08 2.55
CA ILE A 31 -8.92 0.09 3.21
C ILE A 31 -9.34 -1.33 3.58
N THR A 32 -9.13 -2.32 2.70
CA THR A 32 -9.49 -3.72 2.98
C THR A 32 -8.79 -4.24 4.24
N ASN A 33 -7.48 -4.02 4.39
CA ASN A 33 -6.76 -4.46 5.59
C ASN A 33 -7.26 -3.78 6.87
N ARG A 34 -7.60 -2.48 6.79
CA ARG A 34 -8.20 -1.74 7.92
C ARG A 34 -9.56 -2.29 8.29
N ALA A 35 -10.42 -2.46 7.30
CA ALA A 35 -11.77 -2.97 7.49
C ALA A 35 -11.78 -4.40 8.05
N LEU A 36 -10.89 -5.28 7.57
CA LEU A 36 -10.74 -6.64 8.10
C LEU A 36 -10.37 -6.64 9.59
N LEU A 37 -9.36 -5.82 9.99
CA LEU A 37 -8.97 -5.74 11.38
C LEU A 37 -10.07 -5.14 12.25
N VAL A 38 -10.66 -4.01 11.84
CA VAL A 38 -11.70 -3.34 12.64
C VAL A 38 -12.95 -4.22 12.76
N ALA A 39 -13.34 -4.92 11.68
CA ALA A 39 -14.44 -5.90 11.72
C ALA A 39 -14.12 -7.08 12.66
N ALA A 40 -12.87 -7.54 12.71
CA ALA A 40 -12.43 -8.59 13.64
C ALA A 40 -12.48 -8.15 15.11
N LEU A 41 -12.29 -6.86 15.37
CA LEU A 41 -12.38 -6.26 16.71
C LEU A 41 -13.82 -5.87 17.10
N ALA A 42 -14.76 -5.90 16.13
CA ALA A 42 -16.16 -5.61 16.35
C ALA A 42 -16.94 -6.89 16.72
N LYS A 43 -17.82 -6.81 17.73
CA LYS A 43 -18.69 -7.93 18.07
C LYS A 43 -19.85 -8.03 17.08
N GLY A 44 -20.00 -9.18 16.43
CA GLY A 44 -21.08 -9.48 15.48
C GLY A 44 -20.56 -9.80 14.08
N THR A 45 -21.42 -9.65 13.08
CA THR A 45 -21.12 -9.93 11.67
C THR A 45 -21.04 -8.65 10.87
N SER A 46 -19.91 -8.45 10.19
CA SER A 46 -19.68 -7.35 9.24
C SER A 46 -19.55 -7.91 7.84
N ARG A 47 -20.15 -7.24 6.85
CA ARG A 47 -19.99 -7.55 5.42
C ARG A 47 -19.14 -6.46 4.79
N LEU A 48 -17.99 -6.85 4.24
CA LEU A 48 -17.06 -5.97 3.54
C LEU A 48 -17.22 -6.22 2.04
N THR A 49 -17.74 -5.25 1.29
CA THR A 49 -17.96 -5.35 -0.16
C THR A 49 -17.00 -4.47 -0.94
N GLY A 50 -16.72 -4.80 -2.20
CA GLY A 50 -15.69 -4.12 -2.99
C GLY A 50 -14.26 -4.39 -2.50
N ALA A 51 -14.06 -5.37 -1.66
CA ALA A 51 -12.77 -5.68 -1.03
C ALA A 51 -11.76 -6.25 -2.02
N LEU A 52 -10.49 -5.97 -1.80
CA LEU A 52 -9.40 -6.60 -2.52
C LEU A 52 -9.21 -8.05 -2.05
N LYS A 53 -9.09 -8.96 -3.01
CA LYS A 53 -8.60 -10.33 -2.84
C LYS A 53 -7.19 -10.42 -3.43
N SER A 54 -6.18 -10.43 -2.58
CA SER A 54 -4.78 -10.45 -2.96
C SER A 54 -3.94 -11.17 -1.90
N ASP A 55 -2.67 -11.35 -2.14
CA ASP A 55 -1.79 -11.96 -1.16
C ASP A 55 -1.78 -11.19 0.16
N ASP A 56 -1.68 -9.85 0.12
CA ASP A 56 -1.67 -9.02 1.32
C ASP A 56 -2.94 -9.19 2.18
N THR A 57 -4.11 -9.21 1.55
CA THR A 57 -5.39 -9.34 2.27
C THR A 57 -5.66 -10.78 2.71
N ARG A 58 -5.15 -11.77 1.97
CA ARG A 58 -5.19 -13.18 2.35
C ARG A 58 -4.40 -13.43 3.63
N TYR A 59 -3.16 -12.87 3.74
CA TYR A 59 -2.38 -12.98 4.96
C TYR A 59 -3.10 -12.38 6.16
N MET A 60 -3.75 -11.22 6.00
CA MET A 60 -4.56 -10.62 7.06
C MET A 60 -5.73 -11.54 7.47
N ALA A 61 -6.50 -12.04 6.50
CA ALA A 61 -7.65 -12.90 6.76
C ALA A 61 -7.24 -14.20 7.48
N VAL A 62 -6.20 -14.88 7.00
CA VAL A 62 -5.67 -16.12 7.62
C VAL A 62 -5.17 -15.86 9.04
N ALA A 63 -4.46 -14.76 9.28
CA ALA A 63 -4.00 -14.40 10.62
C ALA A 63 -5.17 -14.14 11.57
N LEU A 64 -6.21 -13.43 11.14
CA LEU A 64 -7.42 -13.20 11.93
C LEU A 64 -8.17 -14.53 12.23
N GLN A 65 -8.23 -15.44 11.27
CA GLN A 65 -8.77 -16.79 11.49
C GLN A 65 -7.96 -17.56 12.54
N ALA A 66 -6.62 -17.48 12.48
CA ALA A 66 -5.76 -18.08 13.50
C ALA A 66 -5.97 -17.45 14.90
N MET A 67 -6.47 -16.23 14.96
CA MET A 67 -6.82 -15.50 16.19
C MET A 67 -8.30 -15.67 16.59
N GLY A 68 -8.99 -16.67 16.04
CA GLY A 68 -10.34 -17.05 16.45
C GLY A 68 -11.49 -16.28 15.79
N VAL A 69 -11.21 -15.51 14.75
CA VAL A 69 -12.24 -14.80 13.99
C VAL A 69 -12.70 -15.65 12.80
N THR A 70 -14.01 -15.71 12.54
CA THR A 70 -14.50 -16.32 11.31
C THR A 70 -14.46 -15.32 10.17
N VAL A 71 -13.67 -15.63 9.14
CA VAL A 71 -13.57 -14.83 7.92
C VAL A 71 -13.96 -15.72 6.75
N GLU A 72 -15.06 -15.39 6.10
CA GLU A 72 -15.58 -16.09 4.91
C GLU A 72 -15.43 -15.22 3.67
N GLU A 73 -15.31 -15.85 2.52
CA GLU A 73 -15.14 -15.22 1.21
C GLU A 73 -16.31 -15.62 0.29
N PRO A 74 -17.48 -14.96 0.43
CA PRO A 74 -18.68 -15.37 -0.30
C PRO A 74 -18.59 -15.19 -1.81
N ASP A 75 -17.74 -14.25 -2.27
CA ASP A 75 -17.50 -13.98 -3.68
C ASP A 75 -16.09 -13.36 -3.89
N ALA A 76 -15.76 -12.99 -5.12
CA ALA A 76 -14.44 -12.48 -5.52
C ALA A 76 -14.09 -11.10 -4.92
N THR A 77 -15.06 -10.37 -4.35
CA THR A 77 -14.87 -8.98 -3.90
C THR A 77 -15.42 -8.72 -2.51
N SER A 78 -15.82 -9.78 -1.77
CA SER A 78 -16.45 -9.61 -0.46
C SER A 78 -15.80 -10.49 0.58
N PHE A 79 -15.78 -9.98 1.84
CA PHE A 79 -15.53 -10.75 3.04
C PHE A 79 -16.73 -10.65 3.97
N THR A 80 -17.05 -11.76 4.64
CA THR A 80 -17.95 -11.76 5.80
C THR A 80 -17.11 -12.08 7.03
N VAL A 81 -17.05 -11.14 7.97
CA VAL A 81 -16.28 -11.27 9.19
C VAL A 81 -17.23 -11.42 10.36
N ASN A 82 -17.18 -12.57 11.06
CA ASN A 82 -17.96 -12.80 12.27
C ASN A 82 -16.99 -12.94 13.46
N SER A 83 -17.15 -12.09 14.44
CA SER A 83 -16.25 -12.02 15.59
C SER A 83 -17.03 -11.88 16.92
N SER A 84 -16.42 -12.39 17.98
CA SER A 84 -16.85 -12.11 19.36
C SER A 84 -16.42 -10.71 19.85
N GLY A 85 -15.63 -9.98 19.05
CA GLY A 85 -14.96 -8.75 19.43
C GLY A 85 -13.67 -8.97 20.24
N ARG A 86 -13.22 -10.22 20.38
CA ARG A 86 -12.00 -10.60 21.12
C ARG A 86 -11.10 -11.46 20.23
N LEU A 87 -9.83 -11.14 20.24
CA LEU A 87 -8.81 -11.94 19.56
C LEU A 87 -8.28 -13.00 20.52
N MET A 88 -8.09 -14.22 20.01
CA MET A 88 -7.53 -15.33 20.77
C MET A 88 -6.05 -15.51 20.47
N LYS A 89 -5.32 -16.11 21.39
CA LYS A 89 -3.92 -16.49 21.19
C LYS A 89 -3.82 -17.51 20.06
N PRO A 90 -3.06 -17.24 18.98
CA PRO A 90 -2.85 -18.21 17.91
C PRO A 90 -1.95 -19.36 18.39
N ALA A 91 -2.17 -20.54 17.83
CA ALA A 91 -1.40 -21.74 18.17
C ALA A 91 0.05 -21.71 17.66
N ALA A 92 0.35 -20.90 16.64
CA ALA A 92 1.65 -20.75 16.02
C ALA A 92 1.93 -19.26 15.69
N PRO A 93 3.17 -18.89 15.38
CA PRO A 93 3.48 -17.55 14.87
C PRO A 93 2.61 -17.18 13.68
N LEU A 94 2.16 -15.92 13.64
CA LEU A 94 1.44 -15.36 12.50
C LEU A 94 2.42 -15.07 11.38
N PHE A 95 2.39 -15.86 10.31
CA PHE A 95 3.21 -15.63 9.14
C PHE A 95 2.47 -14.76 8.12
N LEU A 96 3.03 -13.61 7.81
CA LEU A 96 2.39 -12.57 7.00
C LEU A 96 3.10 -12.29 5.66
N GLY A 97 4.03 -13.16 5.25
CA GLY A 97 4.80 -12.95 4.03
C GLY A 97 5.45 -11.56 4.00
N ASN A 98 5.29 -10.82 2.91
CA ASN A 98 5.72 -9.41 2.80
C ASN A 98 4.56 -8.40 2.99
N ALA A 99 3.49 -8.77 3.71
CA ALA A 99 2.32 -7.91 3.94
C ALA A 99 2.58 -6.88 5.05
N GLY A 100 3.23 -5.76 4.71
CA GLY A 100 3.67 -4.76 5.67
C GLY A 100 2.54 -4.13 6.48
N THR A 101 1.39 -3.89 5.88
CA THR A 101 0.22 -3.32 6.55
C THR A 101 -0.31 -4.29 7.61
N ALA A 102 -0.52 -5.56 7.25
CA ALA A 102 -1.00 -6.58 8.16
C ALA A 102 -0.03 -6.78 9.35
N THR A 103 1.28 -6.80 9.07
CA THR A 103 2.31 -6.97 10.10
C THR A 103 2.25 -5.89 11.17
N ARG A 104 2.17 -4.61 10.78
CA ARG A 104 2.10 -3.49 11.74
C ARG A 104 0.79 -3.47 12.50
N PHE A 105 -0.31 -3.69 11.79
CA PHE A 105 -1.64 -3.68 12.40
C PHE A 105 -1.83 -4.82 13.40
N LEU A 106 -1.43 -6.02 13.05
CA LEU A 106 -1.53 -7.18 13.93
C LEU A 106 -0.54 -7.15 15.08
N ALA A 107 0.65 -6.52 14.91
CA ALA A 107 1.58 -6.31 16.02
C ALA A 107 0.96 -5.43 17.12
N ALA A 108 0.23 -4.38 16.78
CA ALA A 108 -0.49 -3.58 17.78
C ALA A 108 -1.71 -4.32 18.34
N ALA A 109 -2.51 -4.97 17.48
CA ALA A 109 -3.69 -5.72 17.90
C ALA A 109 -3.36 -6.94 18.77
N ALA A 110 -2.14 -7.50 18.66
CA ALA A 110 -1.66 -8.59 19.52
C ALA A 110 -1.66 -8.23 21.01
N ALA A 111 -1.59 -6.95 21.36
CA ALA A 111 -1.74 -6.48 22.74
C ALA A 111 -3.09 -6.85 23.35
N LEU A 112 -4.13 -6.96 22.54
CA LEU A 112 -5.49 -7.30 22.94
C LEU A 112 -5.69 -8.81 23.21
N VAL A 113 -4.68 -9.62 22.93
CA VAL A 113 -4.66 -11.05 23.22
C VAL A 113 -4.14 -11.28 24.64
N ASP A 114 -4.73 -12.21 25.39
CA ASP A 114 -4.15 -12.68 26.64
C ASP A 114 -3.08 -13.75 26.34
N GLY A 115 -1.83 -13.33 26.35
CA GLY A 115 -0.66 -14.18 26.09
C GLY A 115 0.25 -13.66 24.98
N ASN A 116 1.31 -14.42 24.69
CA ASN A 116 2.32 -14.05 23.72
C ASN A 116 1.88 -14.35 22.30
N VAL A 117 2.03 -13.37 21.42
CA VAL A 117 1.81 -13.50 19.98
C VAL A 117 3.09 -13.15 19.25
N VAL A 118 3.53 -14.01 18.34
CA VAL A 118 4.65 -13.75 17.45
C VAL A 118 4.10 -13.38 16.08
N VAL A 119 4.55 -12.24 15.55
CA VAL A 119 4.22 -11.74 14.21
C VAL A 119 5.48 -11.77 13.37
N ASP A 120 5.45 -12.51 12.26
CA ASP A 120 6.61 -12.75 11.41
C ASP A 120 6.23 -12.66 9.92
N GLY A 121 7.23 -12.72 9.06
CA GLY A 121 7.06 -12.69 7.61
C GLY A 121 8.23 -13.34 6.89
N ASP A 122 8.31 -13.10 5.59
CA ASP A 122 9.37 -13.61 4.74
C ASP A 122 10.70 -12.85 4.93
N ALA A 123 11.71 -13.19 4.13
CA ALA A 123 13.03 -12.57 4.18
C ALA A 123 13.00 -11.06 3.87
N HIS A 124 12.03 -10.58 3.08
CA HIS A 124 11.85 -9.16 2.78
C HIS A 124 11.22 -8.44 3.98
N MET A 125 10.19 -9.04 4.60
CA MET A 125 9.56 -8.48 5.80
C MET A 125 10.54 -8.36 6.96
N ARG A 126 11.44 -9.33 7.14
CA ARG A 126 12.46 -9.34 8.19
C ARG A 126 13.55 -8.26 8.02
N LYS A 127 13.49 -7.46 6.96
CA LYS A 127 14.34 -6.28 6.73
C LYS A 127 13.59 -4.95 6.91
N ARG A 128 12.27 -5.00 7.10
CA ARG A 128 11.43 -3.79 7.18
C ARG A 128 11.29 -3.32 8.63
N PRO A 129 11.57 -2.04 8.91
CA PRO A 129 11.60 -1.53 10.29
C PRO A 129 10.23 -1.62 10.97
N ILE A 130 10.25 -1.94 12.28
CA ILE A 130 9.07 -1.95 13.16
C ILE A 130 9.43 -1.41 14.56
N ALA A 131 10.68 -1.10 14.82
CA ALA A 131 11.15 -0.62 16.12
C ALA A 131 10.36 0.59 16.66
N PRO A 132 9.97 1.60 15.86
CA PRO A 132 9.16 2.71 16.36
C PRO A 132 7.83 2.27 16.97
N LEU A 133 7.15 1.29 16.35
CA LEU A 133 5.91 0.73 16.87
C LEU A 133 6.13 -0.05 18.16
N VAL A 134 7.20 -0.85 18.24
CA VAL A 134 7.57 -1.61 19.45
C VAL A 134 7.87 -0.67 20.61
N ALA A 135 8.61 0.42 20.39
CA ALA A 135 8.88 1.43 21.39
C ALA A 135 7.59 2.12 21.87
N ALA A 136 6.69 2.45 20.96
CA ALA A 136 5.40 3.06 21.29
C ALA A 136 4.50 2.12 22.11
N LEU A 137 4.46 0.83 21.79
CA LEU A 137 3.76 -0.17 22.60
C LEU A 137 4.36 -0.24 24.03
N GLY A 138 5.69 -0.22 24.15
CA GLY A 138 6.39 -0.19 25.44
C GLY A 138 6.01 1.05 26.28
N ALA A 139 5.92 2.23 25.64
CA ALA A 139 5.50 3.46 26.31
C ALA A 139 4.05 3.41 26.83
N LEU A 140 3.19 2.59 26.21
CA LEU A 140 1.83 2.31 26.67
C LEU A 140 1.75 1.12 27.65
N GLY A 141 2.88 0.62 28.15
CA GLY A 141 2.93 -0.49 29.11
C GLY A 141 2.70 -1.88 28.51
N ILE A 142 2.79 -2.00 27.18
CA ILE A 142 2.68 -3.27 26.44
C ILE A 142 4.11 -3.76 26.14
N ALA A 143 4.52 -4.86 26.75
CA ALA A 143 5.82 -5.45 26.47
C ALA A 143 5.84 -6.04 25.06
N ALA A 144 6.81 -5.64 24.25
CA ALA A 144 7.02 -6.13 22.90
C ALA A 144 8.51 -6.14 22.56
N GLU A 145 8.92 -7.11 21.75
CA GLU A 145 10.33 -7.35 21.42
C GLU A 145 10.50 -7.56 19.92
N ALA A 146 11.45 -6.82 19.34
CA ALA A 146 11.95 -7.01 17.97
C ALA A 146 13.49 -6.85 18.02
N PRO A 147 14.25 -7.91 18.28
CA PRO A 147 15.68 -7.82 18.58
C PRO A 147 16.53 -7.16 17.48
N THR A 148 16.10 -7.27 16.25
CA THR A 148 16.78 -6.65 15.09
C THR A 148 16.19 -5.30 14.70
N GLY A 149 15.16 -4.82 15.41
CA GLY A 149 14.35 -3.66 14.99
C GLY A 149 13.37 -3.96 13.85
N CYS A 150 13.34 -5.21 13.38
CA CYS A 150 12.50 -5.75 12.31
C CYS A 150 11.76 -7.01 12.81
N PRO A 151 10.76 -7.55 12.07
CA PRO A 151 10.18 -8.85 12.39
C PRO A 151 11.23 -9.99 12.41
N PRO A 152 11.01 -11.05 13.22
CA PRO A 152 9.82 -11.30 14.01
C PRO A 152 9.65 -10.39 15.22
N VAL A 153 8.38 -10.07 15.54
CA VAL A 153 8.01 -9.30 16.72
C VAL A 153 7.25 -10.21 17.68
N THR A 154 7.66 -10.23 18.94
CA THR A 154 6.91 -10.90 20.00
C THR A 154 6.20 -9.83 20.84
N VAL A 155 4.87 -9.94 20.94
CA VAL A 155 4.05 -9.05 21.78
C VAL A 155 3.49 -9.85 22.95
N HIS A 156 3.70 -9.35 24.16
CA HIS A 156 3.22 -9.97 25.41
C HIS A 156 1.89 -9.31 25.80
N GLY A 157 0.82 -9.73 25.14
CA GLY A 157 -0.51 -9.19 25.36
C GLY A 157 -1.10 -9.53 26.73
N LYS A 158 -1.93 -8.64 27.24
CA LYS A 158 -2.62 -8.78 28.54
C LYS A 158 -4.14 -8.76 28.41
N GLY A 159 -4.67 -9.00 27.20
CA GLY A 159 -6.12 -8.98 26.92
C GLY A 159 -6.76 -7.59 26.86
N SER A 160 -5.94 -6.52 26.94
CA SER A 160 -6.41 -5.13 26.81
C SER A 160 -5.30 -4.26 26.24
N PHE A 161 -5.68 -3.15 25.60
CA PHE A 161 -4.71 -2.17 25.13
C PHE A 161 -4.27 -1.24 26.27
N GLY A 162 -3.05 -0.72 26.19
CA GLY A 162 -2.50 0.21 27.19
C GLY A 162 -3.24 1.54 27.22
N ALA A 163 -2.92 2.35 28.21
CA ALA A 163 -3.55 3.64 28.45
C ALA A 163 -2.52 4.77 28.48
N GLY A 164 -2.97 6.01 28.37
CA GLY A 164 -2.16 7.21 28.55
C GLY A 164 -1.76 7.90 27.24
N ARG A 165 -0.57 8.49 27.23
CA ARG A 165 -0.05 9.30 26.11
C ARG A 165 1.20 8.64 25.53
N VAL A 166 1.24 8.52 24.22
CA VAL A 166 2.40 8.01 23.50
C VAL A 166 2.80 8.97 22.38
N GLU A 167 4.09 9.20 22.26
CA GLU A 167 4.68 9.92 21.13
C GLU A 167 5.24 8.91 20.13
N ILE A 168 4.97 9.11 18.84
CA ILE A 168 5.43 8.24 17.78
C ILE A 168 5.91 9.02 16.57
N ASP A 169 7.09 8.65 16.08
CA ASP A 169 7.61 9.15 14.80
C ASP A 169 6.97 8.40 13.64
N ALA A 170 6.25 9.12 12.79
CA ALA A 170 5.62 8.61 11.57
C ALA A 170 6.50 8.79 10.33
N GLY A 171 7.72 9.31 10.44
CA GLY A 171 8.59 9.65 9.31
C GLY A 171 8.87 8.45 8.38
N LEU A 172 9.07 7.26 8.96
CA LEU A 172 9.26 6.03 8.21
C LEU A 172 7.95 5.42 7.72
N SER A 173 6.87 5.52 8.50
CA SER A 173 5.60 4.91 8.11
C SER A 173 4.41 5.42 8.94
N SER A 174 3.37 5.92 8.27
CA SER A 174 2.07 6.22 8.88
C SER A 174 1.33 4.98 9.40
N GLN A 175 1.78 3.76 9.01
CA GLN A 175 1.18 2.51 9.47
C GLN A 175 1.35 2.30 10.98
N TYR A 176 2.42 2.84 11.60
CA TYR A 176 2.62 2.76 13.05
C TYR A 176 1.52 3.51 13.79
N VAL A 177 1.21 4.73 13.36
CA VAL A 177 0.12 5.54 13.91
C VAL A 177 -1.22 4.84 13.72
N SER A 178 -1.48 4.35 12.49
CA SER A 178 -2.72 3.63 12.16
C SER A 178 -2.91 2.38 13.02
N ALA A 179 -1.84 1.63 13.29
CA ALA A 179 -1.87 0.43 14.12
C ALA A 179 -2.26 0.76 15.57
N LEU A 180 -1.64 1.80 16.15
CA LEU A 180 -1.97 2.27 17.50
C LEU A 180 -3.41 2.78 17.59
N LEU A 181 -3.85 3.61 16.63
CA LEU A 181 -5.20 4.15 16.58
C LEU A 181 -6.25 3.04 16.62
N MET A 182 -6.15 2.04 15.74
CA MET A 182 -7.15 0.97 15.65
C MET A 182 -7.19 0.10 16.91
N ALA A 183 -6.05 -0.24 17.50
CA ALA A 183 -6.01 -1.06 18.69
C ALA A 183 -6.48 -0.30 19.95
N SER A 184 -6.18 1.01 20.04
CA SER A 184 -6.54 1.84 21.20
C SER A 184 -8.03 1.92 21.47
N ALA A 185 -8.87 1.86 20.45
CA ALA A 185 -10.33 1.87 20.61
C ALA A 185 -10.86 0.67 21.43
N CYS A 186 -10.09 -0.43 21.51
CA CYS A 186 -10.42 -1.63 22.29
C CYS A 186 -9.73 -1.65 23.67
N GLY A 187 -9.18 -0.53 24.14
CA GLY A 187 -8.64 -0.37 25.47
C GLY A 187 -9.71 -0.21 26.55
N THR A 188 -9.26 0.04 27.77
CA THR A 188 -10.14 0.34 28.94
C THR A 188 -10.16 1.83 29.28
N GLU A 189 -9.17 2.57 28.82
CA GLU A 189 -8.98 3.99 29.07
C GLU A 189 -8.62 4.71 27.77
N PRO A 190 -8.85 6.04 27.67
CA PRO A 190 -8.45 6.81 26.51
C PRO A 190 -6.93 6.78 26.27
N VAL A 191 -6.55 6.82 25.00
CA VAL A 191 -5.15 6.90 24.57
C VAL A 191 -4.94 8.16 23.72
N ASP A 192 -3.94 8.97 24.10
CA ASP A 192 -3.47 10.10 23.31
C ASP A 192 -2.28 9.66 22.46
N ILE A 193 -2.44 9.65 21.15
CA ILE A 193 -1.38 9.35 20.20
C ILE A 193 -0.90 10.67 19.61
N VAL A 194 0.38 10.98 19.83
CA VAL A 194 1.02 12.24 19.46
C VAL A 194 2.10 11.99 18.43
N LEU A 195 2.09 12.77 17.35
CA LEU A 195 3.17 12.71 16.38
C LEU A 195 4.43 13.39 16.91
N ALA A 196 5.49 12.63 17.02
CA ALA A 196 6.83 13.14 17.33
C ALA A 196 7.52 13.62 16.04
N GLY A 197 8.50 14.52 16.18
CA GLY A 197 9.29 15.04 15.05
C GLY A 197 8.54 16.06 14.19
N GLY A 198 9.22 16.61 13.18
CA GLY A 198 8.72 17.66 12.29
C GLY A 198 8.70 19.05 12.93
N LYS A 199 8.82 20.10 12.13
CA LYS A 199 8.65 21.49 12.58
C LYS A 199 7.16 21.81 12.68
N GLU A 200 6.82 22.78 13.51
CA GLU A 200 5.45 23.31 13.59
C GLU A 200 5.03 23.82 12.19
N GLY A 201 3.94 23.26 11.65
CA GLY A 201 3.46 23.59 10.31
C GLY A 201 3.94 22.66 9.17
N GLU A 202 4.87 21.73 9.41
CA GLU A 202 5.21 20.70 8.41
C GLU A 202 4.09 19.65 8.31
N GLU A 203 3.69 19.35 7.09
CA GLU A 203 2.78 18.22 6.83
C GLU A 203 3.51 16.89 7.07
N ILE A 204 2.83 16.01 7.78
CA ILE A 204 3.35 14.68 8.05
C ILE A 204 3.21 13.84 6.79
N GLY A 205 4.30 13.23 6.36
CA GLY A 205 4.29 12.33 5.23
C GLY A 205 3.23 11.23 5.36
N ALA A 206 2.53 10.94 4.27
CA ALA A 206 1.46 9.93 4.21
C ALA A 206 0.29 10.15 5.19
N ARG A 207 0.01 11.39 5.57
CA ARG A 207 -1.11 11.76 6.47
C ARG A 207 -2.45 11.22 5.97
N GLY A 208 -2.72 11.24 4.68
CA GLY A 208 -3.95 10.73 4.11
C GLY A 208 -4.26 9.27 4.47
N TYR A 209 -3.24 8.44 4.73
CA TYR A 209 -3.46 7.07 5.22
C TYR A 209 -3.90 7.02 6.69
N ILE A 210 -3.53 8.01 7.50
CA ILE A 210 -4.08 8.16 8.85
C ILE A 210 -5.55 8.55 8.76
N ASP A 211 -5.90 9.48 7.87
CA ASP A 211 -7.29 9.89 7.65
C ASP A 211 -8.17 8.73 7.18
N LEU A 212 -7.67 7.84 6.30
CA LEU A 212 -8.34 6.59 5.95
C LEU A 212 -8.59 5.69 7.16
N THR A 213 -7.63 5.61 8.08
CA THR A 213 -7.78 4.84 9.32
C THR A 213 -8.89 5.42 10.18
N LEU A 214 -8.88 6.74 10.39
CA LEU A 214 -9.91 7.44 11.16
C LEU A 214 -11.30 7.28 10.53
N ALA A 215 -11.40 7.37 9.21
CA ALA A 215 -12.66 7.16 8.49
C ALA A 215 -13.20 5.74 8.70
N THR A 216 -12.35 4.72 8.56
CA THR A 216 -12.73 3.33 8.80
C THR A 216 -13.15 3.10 10.25
N MET A 217 -12.37 3.58 11.22
CA MET A 217 -12.69 3.45 12.66
C MET A 217 -14.04 4.09 13.00
N ARG A 218 -14.30 5.30 12.49
CA ARG A 218 -15.57 6.02 12.71
C ARG A 218 -16.76 5.30 12.09
N ALA A 219 -16.60 4.73 10.90
CA ALA A 219 -17.64 3.93 10.25
C ALA A 219 -18.07 2.73 11.11
N PHE A 220 -17.14 2.17 11.90
CA PHE A 220 -17.42 1.12 12.86
C PHE A 220 -17.72 1.63 14.28
N GLY A 221 -18.01 2.91 14.46
CA GLY A 221 -18.51 3.50 15.69
C GLY A 221 -17.45 3.92 16.71
N ALA A 222 -16.17 3.97 16.36
CA ALA A 222 -15.15 4.49 17.25
C ALA A 222 -15.22 6.03 17.35
N GLU A 223 -14.92 6.54 18.54
CA GLU A 223 -14.87 7.99 18.81
C GLU A 223 -13.41 8.44 18.92
N ILE A 224 -13.02 9.36 18.05
CA ILE A 224 -11.69 9.92 18.00
C ILE A 224 -11.79 11.45 17.96
N GLU A 225 -11.24 12.09 18.96
CA GLU A 225 -11.07 13.53 19.03
C GLU A 225 -9.70 13.93 18.49
N ARG A 226 -9.60 15.17 18.07
CA ARG A 226 -8.34 15.77 17.62
C ARG A 226 -8.07 17.05 18.42
N PRO A 227 -7.46 16.93 19.61
CA PRO A 227 -7.18 18.08 20.48
C PRO A 227 -6.33 19.16 19.82
N ASP A 228 -5.39 18.76 18.96
CA ASP A 228 -4.52 19.66 18.19
C ASP A 228 -4.12 19.03 16.83
N ALA A 229 -3.27 19.72 16.07
CA ALA A 229 -2.85 19.27 14.73
C ALA A 229 -2.07 17.94 14.75
N ARG A 230 -1.49 17.54 15.89
CA ARG A 230 -0.55 16.41 16.03
C ARG A 230 -1.05 15.32 16.97
N THR A 231 -2.19 15.52 17.65
CA THR A 231 -2.71 14.61 18.67
C THR A 231 -4.06 14.04 18.26
N TRP A 232 -4.21 12.73 18.40
CA TRP A 232 -5.49 12.03 18.37
C TRP A 232 -5.75 11.41 19.74
N ARG A 233 -6.91 11.71 20.30
CA ARG A 233 -7.43 11.06 21.50
C ARG A 233 -8.45 10.03 21.10
N VAL A 234 -8.14 8.75 21.34
CA VAL A 234 -9.02 7.62 21.04
C VAL A 234 -9.77 7.23 22.30
N ALA A 235 -11.10 7.29 22.26
CA ALA A 235 -11.94 6.81 23.34
C ALA A 235 -12.05 5.27 23.30
N PRO A 236 -12.14 4.59 24.46
CA PRO A 236 -12.23 3.12 24.55
C PRO A 236 -13.65 2.63 24.24
N THR A 237 -14.20 3.00 23.10
CA THR A 237 -15.58 2.66 22.69
C THR A 237 -15.73 1.25 22.13
N GLY A 238 -14.61 0.62 21.74
CA GLY A 238 -14.63 -0.57 20.90
C GLY A 238 -15.22 -0.29 19.53
N TYR A 239 -15.64 -1.35 18.86
CA TYR A 239 -16.20 -1.29 17.51
C TYR A 239 -17.56 -1.99 17.45
N ARG A 240 -18.40 -1.59 16.49
CA ARG A 240 -19.69 -2.20 16.17
C ARG A 240 -19.62 -2.86 14.80
N ALA A 241 -20.12 -4.07 14.68
CA ALA A 241 -20.24 -4.75 13.40
C ALA A 241 -21.06 -3.91 12.42
N THR A 242 -20.55 -3.75 11.20
CA THR A 242 -21.07 -2.81 10.21
C THR A 242 -20.87 -3.37 8.81
N ASP A 243 -21.84 -3.18 7.92
CA ASP A 243 -21.65 -3.40 6.50
C ASP A 243 -20.85 -2.21 5.93
N TYR A 244 -19.76 -2.51 5.22
CA TYR A 244 -18.79 -1.51 4.79
C TYR A 244 -18.41 -1.70 3.33
N LEU A 245 -18.62 -0.64 2.53
CA LEU A 245 -18.20 -0.60 1.13
C LEU A 245 -16.77 -0.07 1.01
N ILE A 246 -15.92 -0.84 0.38
CA ILE A 246 -14.52 -0.49 0.10
C ILE A 246 -14.46 0.10 -1.31
N GLU A 247 -13.91 1.29 -1.45
CA GLU A 247 -13.71 1.93 -2.74
C GLU A 247 -12.60 1.26 -3.55
N PRO A 248 -12.56 1.41 -4.88
CA PRO A 248 -11.46 0.94 -5.71
C PRO A 248 -10.11 1.56 -5.27
N ASP A 249 -9.02 0.86 -5.58
CA ASP A 249 -7.68 1.28 -5.16
C ASP A 249 -7.15 2.44 -6.03
N ALA A 250 -6.92 3.60 -5.41
CA ALA A 250 -6.42 4.78 -6.11
C ALA A 250 -4.98 4.60 -6.62
N SER A 251 -4.14 3.82 -5.90
CA SER A 251 -2.79 3.51 -6.38
C SER A 251 -2.86 2.64 -7.64
N ALA A 252 -3.79 1.65 -7.69
CA ALA A 252 -4.03 0.85 -8.88
C ALA A 252 -4.59 1.70 -10.04
N ALA A 253 -5.44 2.67 -9.74
CA ALA A 253 -5.97 3.60 -10.74
C ALA A 253 -4.87 4.42 -11.42
N THR A 254 -3.76 4.72 -10.73
CA THR A 254 -2.66 5.51 -11.33
C THR A 254 -2.06 4.85 -12.56
N TYR A 255 -1.97 3.51 -12.60
CA TYR A 255 -1.46 2.79 -13.77
C TYR A 255 -2.39 2.93 -14.98
N LEU A 256 -3.70 2.90 -14.75
CA LEU A 256 -4.70 3.03 -15.81
C LEU A 256 -4.78 4.48 -16.32
N TRP A 257 -4.75 5.47 -15.44
CA TRP A 257 -4.67 6.88 -15.83
C TRP A 257 -3.37 7.19 -16.60
N ALA A 258 -2.24 6.63 -16.18
CA ALA A 258 -0.97 6.80 -16.89
C ALA A 258 -0.99 6.10 -18.26
N ALA A 259 -1.55 4.90 -18.36
CA ALA A 259 -1.73 4.20 -19.64
C ALA A 259 -2.63 5.00 -20.61
N GLU A 260 -3.70 5.63 -20.09
CA GLU A 260 -4.58 6.50 -20.88
C GLU A 260 -3.83 7.66 -21.50
N VAL A 261 -3.10 8.45 -20.69
CA VAL A 261 -2.39 9.65 -21.20
C VAL A 261 -1.20 9.29 -22.07
N LEU A 262 -0.48 8.18 -21.77
CA LEU A 262 0.63 7.72 -22.60
C LEU A 262 0.19 7.31 -24.01
N THR A 263 -0.98 6.69 -24.13
CA THR A 263 -1.47 6.18 -25.43
C THR A 263 -2.44 7.13 -26.13
N GLY A 264 -2.82 8.22 -25.47
CA GLY A 264 -3.89 9.12 -25.97
C GLY A 264 -5.26 8.43 -25.98
N GLY A 265 -5.48 7.51 -25.06
CA GLY A 265 -6.65 6.65 -24.96
C GLY A 265 -7.84 7.29 -24.22
N ALA A 266 -8.78 6.42 -23.83
CA ALA A 266 -9.89 6.74 -22.94
C ALA A 266 -10.29 5.47 -22.18
N ILE A 267 -9.98 5.43 -20.88
CA ILE A 267 -10.21 4.26 -20.03
C ILE A 267 -11.24 4.61 -18.96
N ASP A 268 -12.38 3.93 -18.98
CA ASP A 268 -13.42 4.07 -17.96
C ASP A 268 -13.08 3.20 -16.75
N LEU A 269 -12.77 3.82 -15.61
CA LEU A 269 -12.48 3.12 -14.36
C LEU A 269 -13.75 2.75 -13.57
N GLY A 270 -14.95 3.09 -14.07
CA GLY A 270 -16.22 2.84 -13.39
C GLY A 270 -16.54 3.81 -12.25
N VAL A 271 -15.57 4.64 -11.83
CA VAL A 271 -15.72 5.70 -10.85
C VAL A 271 -14.92 6.92 -11.29
N PRO A 272 -15.41 8.15 -11.08
CA PRO A 272 -14.67 9.36 -11.38
C PRO A 272 -13.52 9.55 -10.40
N ALA A 273 -12.45 10.25 -10.82
CA ALA A 273 -11.26 10.45 -9.99
C ALA A 273 -11.55 11.15 -8.64
N GLU A 274 -12.54 12.03 -8.63
CA GLU A 274 -12.97 12.80 -7.45
C GLU A 274 -13.68 11.93 -6.40
N ALA A 275 -14.12 10.72 -6.77
CA ALA A 275 -14.77 9.79 -5.83
C ALA A 275 -13.79 9.04 -4.94
N PHE A 276 -12.49 9.04 -5.28
CA PHE A 276 -11.49 8.39 -4.44
C PHE A 276 -11.14 9.26 -3.23
N THR A 277 -11.16 8.65 -2.04
CA THR A 277 -10.76 9.33 -0.79
C THR A 277 -9.30 9.07 -0.44
N GLN A 278 -8.64 8.16 -1.13
CA GLN A 278 -7.26 7.74 -0.90
C GLN A 278 -6.25 8.81 -1.31
N PRO A 279 -5.13 8.97 -0.58
CA PRO A 279 -4.15 10.04 -0.85
C PRO A 279 -3.54 9.97 -2.24
N ASP A 280 -3.35 8.78 -2.79
CA ASP A 280 -2.75 8.59 -4.13
C ASP A 280 -3.64 9.10 -5.28
N ALA A 281 -4.92 9.35 -5.04
CA ALA A 281 -5.79 9.98 -6.02
C ALA A 281 -5.32 11.40 -6.42
N LYS A 282 -4.53 12.05 -5.57
CA LYS A 282 -3.88 13.35 -5.90
C LYS A 282 -3.00 13.27 -7.15
N ALA A 283 -2.46 12.08 -7.45
CA ALA A 283 -1.66 11.86 -8.65
C ALA A 283 -2.46 12.03 -9.95
N HIS A 284 -3.79 11.90 -9.93
CA HIS A 284 -4.62 12.07 -11.12
C HIS A 284 -4.41 13.43 -11.80
N ALA A 285 -4.39 14.52 -11.03
CA ALA A 285 -4.17 15.86 -11.56
C ALA A 285 -2.78 16.02 -12.21
N LEU A 286 -1.74 15.39 -11.62
CA LEU A 286 -0.40 15.38 -12.20
C LEU A 286 -0.36 14.54 -13.48
N ILE A 287 -0.95 13.35 -13.48
CA ILE A 287 -1.01 12.48 -14.65
C ILE A 287 -1.76 13.17 -15.80
N ALA A 288 -2.87 13.85 -15.50
CA ALA A 288 -3.63 14.61 -16.49
C ALA A 288 -2.84 15.80 -17.10
N ALA A 289 -1.84 16.33 -16.41
CA ALA A 289 -0.96 17.38 -16.92
C ALA A 289 0.12 16.87 -17.89
N PHE A 290 0.29 15.57 -18.03
CA PHE A 290 1.25 14.99 -18.97
C PHE A 290 0.97 15.47 -20.41
N PRO A 291 1.98 15.85 -21.23
CA PRO A 291 3.43 15.75 -21.00
C PRO A 291 4.07 17.00 -20.36
N HIS A 292 3.34 17.71 -19.54
CA HIS A 292 3.78 18.94 -18.87
C HIS A 292 3.77 18.79 -17.34
N LEU A 293 4.34 17.70 -16.83
CA LEU A 293 4.53 17.52 -15.39
C LEU A 293 5.37 18.66 -14.81
N PRO A 294 5.08 19.10 -13.58
CA PRO A 294 5.88 20.14 -12.93
C PRO A 294 7.33 19.67 -12.70
N PRO A 295 8.30 20.59 -12.69
CA PRO A 295 9.73 20.23 -12.56
C PRO A 295 10.08 19.65 -11.18
N VAL A 296 9.25 19.85 -10.17
CA VAL A 296 9.39 19.26 -8.83
C VAL A 296 8.03 18.69 -8.40
N ILE A 297 8.05 17.44 -7.96
CA ILE A 297 6.89 16.74 -7.42
C ILE A 297 7.21 16.28 -6.00
N ASP A 298 6.47 16.76 -5.02
CA ASP A 298 6.52 16.25 -3.67
C ASP A 298 5.67 14.97 -3.58
N GLY A 299 6.34 13.83 -3.38
CA GLY A 299 5.70 12.52 -3.24
C GLY A 299 5.22 12.19 -1.83
N SER A 300 5.45 13.06 -0.84
CA SER A 300 5.22 12.75 0.57
C SER A 300 3.77 12.37 0.89
N GLN A 301 2.81 12.92 0.17
CA GLN A 301 1.37 12.67 0.38
C GLN A 301 0.74 11.65 -0.61
N MET A 302 1.52 11.10 -1.56
CA MET A 302 1.05 10.13 -2.56
C MET A 302 2.15 9.11 -2.90
N GLN A 303 2.74 8.56 -1.87
CA GLN A 303 3.97 7.74 -1.94
C GLN A 303 3.87 6.55 -2.88
N ASP A 304 2.72 5.89 -2.89
CA ASP A 304 2.51 4.69 -3.69
C ASP A 304 2.21 5.00 -5.18
N ALA A 305 1.93 6.28 -5.51
CA ALA A 305 1.80 6.77 -6.88
C ALA A 305 3.14 7.21 -7.51
N VAL A 306 4.16 7.46 -6.68
CA VAL A 306 5.49 7.92 -7.17
C VAL A 306 6.10 7.01 -8.22
N PRO A 307 6.08 5.66 -8.11
CA PRO A 307 6.60 4.79 -9.15
C PRO A 307 5.94 5.01 -10.53
N THR A 308 4.61 5.15 -10.56
CA THR A 308 3.87 5.48 -11.80
C THR A 308 4.30 6.81 -12.38
N LEU A 309 4.37 7.86 -11.52
CA LEU A 309 4.74 9.21 -11.94
C LEU A 309 6.20 9.29 -12.43
N ALA A 310 7.11 8.52 -11.82
CA ALA A 310 8.51 8.48 -12.22
C ALA A 310 8.69 7.87 -13.63
N VAL A 311 7.99 6.79 -13.92
CA VAL A 311 8.02 6.19 -15.27
C VAL A 311 7.33 7.12 -16.29
N LEU A 312 6.21 7.76 -15.92
CA LEU A 312 5.55 8.74 -16.77
C LEU A 312 6.47 9.94 -17.07
N ALA A 313 7.22 10.39 -16.05
CA ALA A 313 8.19 11.49 -16.18
C ALA A 313 9.30 11.21 -17.21
N ALA A 314 9.62 9.94 -17.49
CA ALA A 314 10.60 9.59 -18.53
C ALA A 314 10.20 10.13 -19.92
N PHE A 315 8.90 10.26 -20.18
CA PHE A 315 8.34 10.76 -21.44
C PHE A 315 7.88 12.22 -21.37
N ASN A 316 8.14 12.92 -20.25
CA ASN A 316 7.74 14.32 -20.07
C ASN A 316 8.58 15.27 -20.95
N GLN A 317 8.07 16.49 -21.16
CA GLN A 317 8.78 17.52 -21.94
C GLN A 317 10.02 18.10 -21.21
N THR A 318 10.00 18.09 -19.88
CA THR A 318 11.06 18.67 -19.04
C THR A 318 11.42 17.71 -17.91
N PRO A 319 12.67 17.74 -17.42
CA PRO A 319 13.09 16.93 -16.29
C PRO A 319 12.22 17.13 -15.06
N VAL A 320 12.06 16.06 -14.26
CA VAL A 320 11.25 16.04 -13.05
C VAL A 320 12.09 15.56 -11.86
N ARG A 321 12.05 16.32 -10.77
CA ARG A 321 12.62 15.94 -9.47
C ARG A 321 11.51 15.51 -8.52
N PHE A 322 11.64 14.31 -7.97
CA PHE A 322 10.75 13.79 -6.93
C PHE A 322 11.39 13.98 -5.57
N THR A 323 10.71 14.69 -4.68
CA THR A 323 11.14 15.00 -3.32
C THR A 323 10.18 14.39 -2.28
N GLY A 324 10.57 14.38 -1.00
CA GLY A 324 9.72 13.87 0.08
C GLY A 324 9.50 12.35 0.01
N ILE A 325 10.41 11.59 -0.59
CA ILE A 325 10.26 10.17 -0.90
C ILE A 325 11.22 9.24 -0.14
N ALA A 326 11.90 9.75 0.89
CA ALA A 326 12.86 8.96 1.70
C ALA A 326 12.28 7.64 2.23
N ASN A 327 11.00 7.64 2.58
CA ASN A 327 10.32 6.45 3.07
C ASN A 327 10.08 5.35 2.01
N LEU A 328 10.26 5.66 0.73
CA LEU A 328 10.22 4.65 -0.34
C LEU A 328 11.41 3.69 -0.29
N ARG A 329 12.50 4.07 0.40
CA ARG A 329 13.67 3.21 0.57
C ARG A 329 13.45 2.01 1.49
N VAL A 330 12.43 2.06 2.34
CA VAL A 330 12.12 1.01 3.34
C VAL A 330 10.79 0.31 3.06
N LYS A 331 10.34 0.32 1.81
CA LYS A 331 9.14 -0.39 1.36
C LYS A 331 9.45 -1.87 1.05
N GLU A 332 8.80 -2.45 0.07
CA GLU A 332 9.04 -3.82 -0.41
C GLU A 332 10.50 -4.01 -0.88
N CYS A 333 11.02 -2.99 -1.55
CA CYS A 333 12.42 -2.78 -1.89
C CYS A 333 12.80 -1.32 -1.62
N ASP A 334 14.05 -0.93 -1.88
CA ASP A 334 14.41 0.48 -2.05
C ASP A 334 13.87 0.95 -3.40
N ARG A 335 12.64 1.51 -3.39
CA ARG A 335 11.95 1.94 -4.62
C ARG A 335 12.67 3.09 -5.33
N VAL A 336 13.39 3.94 -4.60
CA VAL A 336 14.15 5.04 -5.22
C VAL A 336 15.25 4.47 -6.08
N SER A 337 16.04 3.55 -5.53
CA SER A 337 17.11 2.87 -6.27
C SER A 337 16.55 1.98 -7.39
N ALA A 338 15.46 1.26 -7.16
CA ALA A 338 14.84 0.40 -8.17
C ALA A 338 14.31 1.21 -9.37
N LEU A 339 13.74 2.39 -9.13
CA LEU A 339 13.28 3.30 -10.20
C LEU A 339 14.46 3.88 -10.98
N ALA A 340 15.52 4.32 -10.28
CA ALA A 340 16.72 4.82 -10.93
C ALA A 340 17.39 3.74 -11.78
N ASP A 341 17.56 2.53 -11.26
CA ASP A 341 18.12 1.38 -11.99
C ASP A 341 17.28 1.03 -13.23
N GLY A 342 15.98 0.85 -13.06
CA GLY A 342 15.09 0.48 -14.18
C GLY A 342 15.07 1.52 -15.29
N LEU A 343 15.03 2.81 -14.97
CA LEU A 343 15.08 3.89 -15.95
C LEU A 343 16.44 3.97 -16.66
N THR A 344 17.54 3.76 -15.93
CA THR A 344 18.90 3.76 -16.54
C THR A 344 19.17 2.53 -17.38
N ARG A 345 18.50 1.40 -17.13
CA ARG A 345 18.53 0.22 -18.02
C ARG A 345 17.86 0.50 -19.37
N ILE A 346 16.80 1.32 -19.40
CA ILE A 346 16.15 1.75 -20.65
C ILE A 346 17.10 2.66 -21.43
N ARG A 347 17.66 3.65 -20.77
CA ARG A 347 18.66 4.54 -21.35
C ARG A 347 19.60 5.07 -20.25
N PRO A 348 20.92 4.97 -20.43
CA PRO A 348 21.88 5.62 -19.52
C PRO A 348 21.53 7.11 -19.34
N ASP A 349 21.75 7.63 -18.14
CA ASP A 349 21.48 9.02 -17.73
C ASP A 349 19.98 9.43 -17.71
N LEU A 350 19.03 8.51 -17.91
CA LEU A 350 17.59 8.82 -17.86
C LEU A 350 17.13 9.15 -16.44
N ALA A 351 17.76 8.56 -15.41
CA ALA A 351 17.46 8.87 -14.02
C ALA A 351 18.73 8.82 -13.16
N ARG A 352 18.69 9.52 -12.03
CA ARG A 352 19.72 9.45 -10.98
C ARG A 352 19.14 9.75 -9.61
N GLU A 353 19.81 9.29 -8.59
CA GLU A 353 19.52 9.61 -7.19
C GLU A 353 20.36 10.83 -6.75
N GLU A 354 19.76 11.71 -5.95
CA GLU A 354 20.45 12.76 -5.20
C GLU A 354 19.97 12.75 -3.74
N GLY A 355 20.73 12.12 -2.85
CA GLY A 355 20.26 11.84 -1.50
C GLY A 355 19.04 10.94 -1.55
N ASP A 356 17.92 11.39 -1.00
CA ASP A 356 16.64 10.65 -1.03
C ASP A 356 15.72 11.06 -2.19
N ASP A 357 16.14 11.99 -3.03
CA ASP A 357 15.38 12.42 -4.19
C ASP A 357 15.69 11.56 -5.42
N LEU A 358 14.72 11.43 -6.31
CA LEU A 358 14.89 10.85 -7.64
C LEU A 358 14.75 11.96 -8.69
N ILE A 359 15.73 12.03 -9.62
CA ILE A 359 15.68 12.96 -10.75
C ILE A 359 15.54 12.15 -12.03
N VAL A 360 14.50 12.44 -12.79
CA VAL A 360 14.25 11.86 -14.12
C VAL A 360 14.57 12.90 -15.16
N ALA A 361 15.51 12.59 -16.08
CA ALA A 361 16.01 13.53 -17.08
C ALA A 361 14.99 13.86 -18.17
N SER A 362 13.99 13.01 -18.37
CA SER A 362 12.90 13.13 -19.34
C SER A 362 13.34 13.21 -20.80
N ASP A 363 12.70 12.44 -21.67
CA ASP A 363 12.92 12.49 -23.11
C ASP A 363 11.68 11.99 -23.86
N PRO A 364 10.86 12.88 -24.41
CA PRO A 364 9.70 12.47 -25.24
C PRO A 364 10.09 11.63 -26.45
N GLY A 365 11.33 11.75 -26.92
CA GLY A 365 11.87 10.99 -28.06
C GLY A 365 12.06 9.49 -27.79
N LEU A 366 11.92 9.02 -26.55
CA LEU A 366 11.93 7.59 -26.23
C LEU A 366 10.74 6.84 -26.87
N ALA A 367 9.63 7.53 -27.07
CA ALA A 367 8.41 6.94 -27.64
C ALA A 367 8.66 6.40 -29.06
N GLY A 368 8.30 5.13 -29.31
CA GLY A 368 8.47 4.44 -30.57
C GLY A 368 9.88 3.86 -30.81
N GLN A 369 10.83 4.09 -29.90
CA GLN A 369 12.15 3.49 -30.02
C GLN A 369 12.14 2.00 -29.62
N THR A 370 13.14 1.27 -30.13
CA THR A 370 13.43 -0.11 -29.71
C THR A 370 14.63 -0.05 -28.77
N LEU A 371 14.37 -0.18 -27.47
CA LEU A 371 15.36 -0.13 -26.39
C LEU A 371 15.18 -1.34 -25.49
N PRO A 372 15.71 -2.51 -25.85
CA PRO A 372 15.53 -3.72 -25.07
C PRO A 372 16.08 -3.55 -23.66
N ALA A 373 15.21 -3.70 -22.68
CA ALA A 373 15.57 -3.60 -21.27
C ALA A 373 14.78 -4.63 -20.45
N SER A 374 15.50 -5.48 -19.71
CA SER A 374 14.94 -6.39 -18.74
C SER A 374 14.93 -5.70 -17.37
N ILE A 375 13.74 -5.40 -16.88
CA ILE A 375 13.53 -4.67 -15.64
C ILE A 375 13.36 -5.65 -14.50
N ASP A 376 14.22 -5.56 -13.50
CA ASP A 376 14.05 -6.28 -12.25
C ASP A 376 12.91 -5.64 -11.44
N SER A 377 11.91 -6.42 -11.09
CA SER A 377 10.81 -5.95 -10.24
C SER A 377 11.22 -5.82 -8.77
N TYR A 378 12.34 -6.43 -8.37
CA TYR A 378 12.75 -6.52 -6.96
C TYR A 378 11.66 -7.14 -6.06
N ALA A 379 10.86 -8.05 -6.61
CA ALA A 379 9.66 -8.60 -5.99
C ALA A 379 8.67 -7.52 -5.49
N ASP A 380 8.71 -6.34 -6.11
CA ASP A 380 7.82 -5.22 -5.81
C ASP A 380 6.83 -4.99 -6.95
N HIS A 381 5.56 -5.26 -6.64
CA HIS A 381 4.44 -5.12 -7.57
C HIS A 381 4.34 -3.73 -8.19
N ARG A 382 4.73 -2.66 -7.46
CA ARG A 382 4.66 -1.28 -7.98
C ARG A 382 5.73 -0.99 -9.00
N ILE A 383 6.92 -1.55 -8.83
CA ILE A 383 7.99 -1.48 -9.83
C ILE A 383 7.55 -2.22 -11.09
N ALA A 384 7.08 -3.47 -10.96
CA ALA A 384 6.60 -4.26 -12.09
C ALA A 384 5.49 -3.53 -12.88
N MET A 385 4.43 -3.06 -12.19
CA MET A 385 3.30 -2.40 -12.84
C MET A 385 3.66 -1.04 -13.44
N SER A 386 4.55 -0.29 -12.81
CA SER A 386 4.97 1.02 -13.33
C SER A 386 5.82 0.88 -14.59
N PHE A 387 6.80 -0.04 -14.60
CA PHE A 387 7.63 -0.23 -15.79
C PHE A 387 6.89 -0.91 -16.96
N ALA A 388 5.81 -1.63 -16.72
CA ALA A 388 4.92 -2.07 -17.78
C ALA A 388 4.39 -0.89 -18.62
N LEU A 389 4.20 0.29 -18.01
CA LEU A 389 3.80 1.52 -18.72
C LEU A 389 4.87 2.00 -19.71
N ALA A 390 6.16 1.84 -19.39
CA ALA A 390 7.23 2.14 -20.33
C ALA A 390 7.12 1.27 -21.60
N GLY A 391 6.74 0.01 -21.45
CA GLY A 391 6.48 -0.92 -22.54
C GLY A 391 5.31 -0.52 -23.44
N LEU A 392 4.41 0.34 -23.01
CA LEU A 392 3.36 0.90 -23.88
C LEU A 392 3.90 1.90 -24.92
N LYS A 393 5.13 2.38 -24.73
CA LYS A 393 5.77 3.41 -25.59
C LYS A 393 7.09 2.96 -26.21
N ILE A 394 7.75 1.98 -25.63
CA ILE A 394 9.10 1.54 -26.01
C ILE A 394 9.06 0.05 -26.32
N HIS A 395 9.58 -0.37 -27.47
CA HIS A 395 9.70 -1.78 -27.85
C HIS A 395 10.84 -2.46 -27.07
N GLY A 396 10.59 -3.67 -26.57
CA GLY A 396 11.59 -4.51 -25.91
C GLY A 396 11.67 -4.35 -24.40
N ILE A 397 10.70 -3.73 -23.77
CA ILE A 397 10.61 -3.67 -22.30
C ILE A 397 10.02 -4.96 -21.76
N SER A 398 10.79 -5.66 -20.93
CA SER A 398 10.41 -6.90 -20.27
C SER A 398 10.51 -6.78 -18.76
N ILE A 399 9.53 -7.33 -18.06
CA ILE A 399 9.41 -7.26 -16.59
C ILE A 399 9.73 -8.63 -16.01
N GLN A 400 10.72 -8.71 -15.12
CA GLN A 400 11.07 -9.91 -14.36
C GLN A 400 10.10 -10.11 -13.20
N ASP A 401 9.85 -11.37 -12.81
CA ASP A 401 8.91 -11.75 -11.76
C ASP A 401 7.55 -11.02 -11.90
N PRO A 402 6.85 -11.17 -13.04
CA PRO A 402 5.57 -10.51 -13.27
C PRO A 402 4.47 -10.97 -12.29
N SER A 403 4.67 -12.11 -11.62
CA SER A 403 3.74 -12.67 -10.65
C SER A 403 3.60 -11.82 -9.37
N CYS A 404 4.61 -11.00 -9.05
CA CYS A 404 4.60 -10.15 -7.85
C CYS A 404 3.43 -9.15 -7.80
N VAL A 405 2.77 -8.88 -8.94
CA VAL A 405 1.55 -8.03 -8.98
C VAL A 405 0.38 -8.61 -8.20
N ALA A 406 0.37 -9.94 -7.96
CA ALA A 406 -0.64 -10.63 -7.15
C ALA A 406 -0.77 -10.07 -5.73
N LYS A 407 0.26 -9.38 -5.26
CA LYS A 407 0.27 -8.71 -3.95
C LYS A 407 -0.84 -7.66 -3.79
N THR A 408 -1.16 -6.90 -4.86
CA THR A 408 -2.15 -5.82 -4.79
C THR A 408 -3.08 -5.73 -5.99
N TYR A 409 -2.70 -6.29 -7.13
CA TYR A 409 -3.50 -6.27 -8.35
C TYR A 409 -3.35 -7.58 -9.12
N PRO A 410 -3.92 -8.69 -8.63
CA PRO A 410 -3.74 -10.01 -9.27
C PRO A 410 -4.13 -10.06 -10.75
N GLY A 411 -5.12 -9.25 -11.15
CA GLY A 411 -5.60 -9.17 -12.54
C GLY A 411 -4.92 -8.09 -13.39
N TYR A 412 -3.75 -7.55 -13.01
CA TYR A 412 -3.13 -6.43 -13.72
C TYR A 412 -2.83 -6.70 -15.19
N TRP A 413 -2.20 -7.84 -15.49
CA TRP A 413 -1.84 -8.21 -16.86
C TRP A 413 -3.09 -8.45 -17.73
N GLN A 414 -4.12 -9.09 -17.14
CA GLN A 414 -5.40 -9.29 -17.81
C GLN A 414 -6.12 -7.96 -18.07
N ALA A 415 -5.99 -7.00 -17.15
CA ALA A 415 -6.54 -5.66 -17.33
C ALA A 415 -5.89 -4.95 -18.52
N LEU A 416 -4.56 -4.96 -18.64
CA LEU A 416 -3.85 -4.42 -19.80
C LEU A 416 -4.25 -5.14 -21.10
N ALA A 417 -4.28 -6.48 -21.08
CA ALA A 417 -4.68 -7.28 -22.24
C ALA A 417 -6.12 -6.99 -22.67
N SER A 418 -7.04 -6.76 -21.75
CA SER A 418 -8.45 -6.40 -22.07
C SER A 418 -8.59 -5.04 -22.76
N LEU A 419 -7.61 -4.16 -22.57
CA LEU A 419 -7.51 -2.87 -23.27
C LEU A 419 -6.81 -2.97 -24.64
N GLY A 420 -6.35 -4.17 -25.03
CA GLY A 420 -5.71 -4.43 -26.33
C GLY A 420 -4.17 -4.46 -26.26
N VAL A 421 -3.56 -4.40 -25.09
CA VAL A 421 -2.10 -4.55 -24.94
C VAL A 421 -1.73 -6.01 -25.20
N GLN A 422 -0.76 -6.23 -26.10
CA GLN A 422 -0.18 -7.56 -26.33
C GLN A 422 0.94 -7.80 -25.31
N LEU A 423 0.93 -8.98 -24.71
CA LEU A 423 1.88 -9.41 -23.70
C LEU A 423 2.49 -10.75 -24.10
N GLU A 424 3.80 -10.84 -24.09
CA GLU A 424 4.54 -12.08 -24.38
C GLU A 424 5.18 -12.61 -23.12
N GLU A 425 4.80 -13.83 -22.73
CA GLU A 425 5.43 -14.53 -21.61
C GLU A 425 6.62 -15.36 -22.09
N SER A 426 7.71 -15.32 -21.36
CA SER A 426 8.85 -16.22 -21.57
C SER A 426 9.36 -16.75 -20.22
N ARG A 427 10.06 -17.88 -20.30
CA ARG A 427 10.84 -18.40 -19.18
C ARG A 427 12.29 -17.93 -19.34
N ALA A 428 12.89 -17.50 -18.21
CA ALA A 428 14.29 -17.05 -18.17
C ALA A 428 15.26 -18.22 -18.38
#